data_5fdff1e8906baf0632e8f3608342c2a2
#
_entry.id   5fdff1e8906baf0632e8f3608342c2a2
#
_cell.length_a   1.000
_cell.length_b   1.000
_cell.length_c   1.000
_cell.angle_alpha   90.00
_cell.angle_beta   90.00
_cell.angle_gamma   90.00
#
_symmetry.space_group_name_H-M   'P 1'
#
loop_
_entity.id
_entity.type
_entity.pdbx_description
1 polymer ?
#
loop_
_entity_poly.entity_id
_entity_poly.type
_entity_poly.pdbx_seq_one_letter_code
_entity_poly.pdbx_strand_id
1 'polypeptide(L)'
;MFEPKRSSGPQPGLPPTNGTAPAARSGPSAFEPSAKAATGTSIIGTDLTILGDRITIISKNKLQVDGDVRGNVHGKQVVITEEGSVVGMVCAETIEVHGGVRGGIRAVSVKLQATAQVQGDIAHQKLAIAEGAEFDGSIRKVKDVKELMPELDPDVIERTRHDASSSPFATSDLN
;
A
#
# COMPACT_ATOMS: atom_id res chain seq x y z
N MET A 1 43.88 52.94 36.11
CA MET A 1 44.48 54.19 35.61
C MET A 1 44.53 54.12 34.10
N PHE A 2 43.85 55.05 33.44
CA PHE A 2 43.75 55.33 32.00
C PHE A 2 42.78 54.55 31.14
N GLU A 3 41.54 55.01 31.08
CA GLU A 3 40.86 55.41 29.87
C GLU A 3 41.50 56.68 29.27
N PRO A 4 41.18 57.12 28.05
CA PRO A 4 40.10 56.90 27.10
C PRO A 4 40.57 56.96 25.63
N LYS A 5 39.71 56.65 24.64
CA LYS A 5 39.24 57.71 23.71
C LYS A 5 38.30 57.17 22.63
N ARG A 6 37.15 57.78 22.60
CA ARG A 6 36.18 57.78 21.52
C ARG A 6 36.82 58.31 20.23
N SER A 7 36.39 57.70 19.10
CA SER A 7 36.43 58.46 17.86
C SER A 7 35.19 58.05 17.05
N SER A 8 34.34 59.03 16.98
CA SER A 8 33.18 59.10 16.08
C SER A 8 33.65 59.24 14.65
N GLY A 9 33.16 58.43 13.72
CA GLY A 9 33.27 58.69 12.31
C GLY A 9 31.89 58.64 11.68
N PRO A 10 31.54 59.57 10.82
CA PRO A 10 30.19 59.79 10.36
C PRO A 10 29.78 58.76 9.28
N GLN A 11 28.53 58.29 9.38
CA GLN A 11 27.86 57.55 8.31
C GLN A 11 27.56 58.53 7.15
N PRO A 12 27.80 58.13 5.90
CA PRO A 12 27.22 58.77 4.75
C PRO A 12 25.96 58.04 4.31
N GLY A 13 24.90 58.81 4.29
CA GLY A 13 23.77 58.87 3.42
C GLY A 13 23.27 57.64 2.67
N LEU A 14 22.07 57.25 3.03
CA LEU A 14 21.19 56.46 2.19
C LEU A 14 20.62 57.34 1.07
N PRO A 15 20.65 56.90 -0.18
CA PRO A 15 19.81 57.53 -1.20
C PRO A 15 18.40 56.91 -1.13
N PRO A 16 17.35 57.70 -1.32
CA PRO A 16 16.00 57.18 -1.47
C PRO A 16 15.84 56.63 -2.88
N THR A 17 15.68 55.38 -3.03
CA THR A 17 15.18 54.78 -4.27
C THR A 17 13.70 54.55 -4.15
N ASN A 18 12.93 55.47 -4.69
CA ASN A 18 11.63 55.18 -5.26
C ASN A 18 11.82 54.12 -6.36
N GLY A 19 11.37 52.94 -6.12
CA GLY A 19 11.29 51.87 -7.09
C GLY A 19 10.03 51.05 -6.82
N THR A 20 9.01 51.42 -7.55
CA THR A 20 7.78 50.65 -7.71
C THR A 20 8.08 49.16 -7.92
N ALA A 21 7.78 48.35 -6.94
CA ALA A 21 7.79 46.91 -7.09
C ALA A 21 6.55 46.50 -7.90
N PRO A 22 6.67 45.86 -9.04
CA PRO A 22 5.52 45.18 -9.65
C PRO A 22 5.18 43.98 -8.78
N ALA A 23 3.92 43.93 -8.42
CA ALA A 23 3.30 42.79 -7.76
C ALA A 23 3.67 41.52 -8.51
N ALA A 24 4.48 40.68 -7.88
CA ALA A 24 4.62 39.31 -8.28
C ALA A 24 3.27 38.64 -8.06
N ARG A 25 2.56 38.46 -9.13
CA ARG A 25 1.44 37.53 -9.20
C ARG A 25 2.02 36.16 -8.83
N SER A 26 1.69 35.69 -7.64
CA SER A 26 1.72 34.28 -7.33
C SER A 26 0.71 33.60 -8.28
N GLY A 27 1.20 33.17 -9.40
CA GLY A 27 0.51 32.24 -10.24
C GLY A 27 0.25 30.96 -9.42
N PRO A 28 -0.91 30.32 -9.59
CA PRO A 28 -1.10 29.01 -9.02
C PRO A 28 0.04 28.14 -9.54
N SER A 29 0.77 27.56 -8.60
CA SER A 29 1.72 26.51 -8.89
C SER A 29 0.97 25.50 -9.73
N ALA A 30 1.28 25.49 -11.01
CA ALA A 30 0.83 24.43 -11.88
C ALA A 30 1.38 23.15 -11.26
N PHE A 31 0.49 22.35 -10.70
CA PHE A 31 0.72 20.95 -10.52
C PHE A 31 0.99 20.41 -11.91
N GLU A 32 2.26 20.38 -12.29
CA GLU A 32 2.65 19.54 -13.39
C GLU A 32 2.42 18.10 -12.93
N PRO A 33 1.44 17.41 -13.52
CA PRO A 33 1.42 15.97 -13.37
C PRO A 33 2.67 15.50 -14.11
N SER A 34 3.67 15.14 -13.35
CA SER A 34 4.83 14.43 -13.88
C SER A 34 4.28 13.16 -14.52
N ALA A 35 3.99 13.27 -15.80
CA ALA A 35 3.59 12.16 -16.66
C ALA A 35 4.81 11.25 -16.85
N LYS A 36 5.13 10.50 -15.81
CA LYS A 36 6.06 9.40 -15.91
C LYS A 36 5.39 8.13 -15.42
N ALA A 37 5.01 7.33 -16.40
CA ALA A 37 4.49 5.98 -16.29
C ALA A 37 3.18 5.89 -15.49
N ALA A 38 2.10 5.69 -16.21
CA ALA A 38 0.79 5.33 -15.67
C ALA A 38 0.82 3.97 -14.94
N THR A 39 1.52 3.92 -13.84
CA THR A 39 1.25 2.96 -12.79
C THR A 39 0.10 3.55 -11.99
N GLY A 40 -1.12 3.26 -12.43
CA GLY A 40 -2.30 3.65 -11.68
C GLY A 40 -2.18 3.10 -10.27
N THR A 41 -2.17 3.99 -9.27
CA THR A 41 -2.26 3.58 -7.87
C THR A 41 -3.73 3.68 -7.47
N SER A 42 -4.31 2.59 -7.02
CA SER A 42 -5.64 2.57 -6.41
C SER A 42 -5.47 2.71 -4.90
N ILE A 43 -6.18 3.66 -4.30
CA ILE A 43 -6.11 3.92 -2.86
C ILE A 43 -7.49 3.67 -2.26
N ILE A 44 -7.54 2.86 -1.21
CA ILE A 44 -8.71 2.66 -0.36
C ILE A 44 -8.48 3.52 0.88
N GLY A 45 -9.26 4.59 1.03
CA GLY A 45 -9.11 5.56 2.11
C GLY A 45 -9.46 5.01 3.49
N THR A 46 -9.00 5.68 4.53
CA THR A 46 -9.17 5.29 5.94
C THR A 46 -10.63 5.31 6.43
N ASP A 47 -11.47 6.08 5.77
CA ASP A 47 -12.91 6.17 6.03
C ASP A 47 -13.74 5.11 5.30
N LEU A 48 -13.09 4.29 4.48
CA LEU A 48 -13.76 3.26 3.71
C LEU A 48 -13.63 1.89 4.37
N THR A 49 -14.77 1.32 4.69
CA THR A 49 -14.87 -0.05 5.18
C THR A 49 -15.53 -0.92 4.12
N ILE A 50 -14.83 -1.92 3.62
CA ILE A 50 -15.34 -2.88 2.65
C ILE A 50 -15.65 -4.17 3.36
N LEU A 51 -16.93 -4.52 3.45
CA LEU A 51 -17.41 -5.71 4.13
C LEU A 51 -18.08 -6.68 3.17
N GLY A 52 -17.67 -7.93 3.19
CA GLY A 52 -18.35 -9.00 2.44
C GLY A 52 -17.51 -10.26 2.31
N ASP A 53 -18.15 -11.42 2.49
CA ASP A 53 -17.46 -12.71 2.43
C ASP A 53 -17.02 -13.10 1.00
N ARG A 54 -17.59 -12.47 -0.01
CA ARG A 54 -17.32 -12.75 -1.43
C ARG A 54 -16.82 -11.57 -2.23
N ILE A 55 -16.38 -10.52 -1.55
CA ILE A 55 -15.79 -9.38 -2.23
C ILE A 55 -14.39 -9.76 -2.70
N THR A 56 -14.13 -9.51 -3.97
CA THR A 56 -12.80 -9.66 -4.55
C THR A 56 -12.39 -8.33 -5.15
N ILE A 57 -11.31 -7.78 -4.64
CA ILE A 57 -10.70 -6.57 -5.16
C ILE A 57 -9.56 -7.00 -6.09
N ILE A 58 -9.61 -6.56 -7.34
CA ILE A 58 -8.59 -6.87 -8.33
C ILE A 58 -7.93 -5.57 -8.76
N SER A 59 -6.63 -5.47 -8.57
CA SER A 59 -5.84 -4.33 -9.04
C SER A 59 -4.68 -4.82 -9.91
N LYS A 60 -4.64 -4.35 -11.14
CA LYS A 60 -3.55 -4.68 -12.08
C LYS A 60 -2.27 -3.89 -11.82
N ASN A 61 -2.33 -2.89 -10.96
CA ASN A 61 -1.22 -2.01 -10.60
C ASN A 61 -0.98 -2.02 -9.08
N LYS A 62 -0.56 -0.89 -8.54
CA LYS A 62 -0.37 -0.71 -7.10
C LYS A 62 -1.72 -0.46 -6.43
N LEU A 63 -2.01 -1.24 -5.39
CA LEU A 63 -3.15 -1.05 -4.49
C LEU A 63 -2.62 -0.64 -3.12
N GLN A 64 -3.07 0.50 -2.64
CA GLN A 64 -2.82 0.97 -1.27
C GLN A 64 -4.11 0.83 -0.46
N VAL A 65 -4.00 0.23 0.71
CA VAL A 65 -5.11 -0.03 1.62
C VAL A 65 -4.84 0.73 2.91
N ASP A 66 -5.62 1.78 3.14
CA ASP A 66 -5.56 2.60 4.35
C ASP A 66 -6.76 2.33 5.27
N GLY A 67 -7.81 1.67 4.76
CA GLY A 67 -9.04 1.35 5.49
C GLY A 67 -9.21 -0.14 5.81
N ASP A 68 -10.44 -0.49 6.26
CA ASP A 68 -10.79 -1.86 6.60
C ASP A 68 -11.33 -2.63 5.38
N VAL A 69 -10.69 -3.73 5.06
CA VAL A 69 -11.11 -4.61 3.96
C VAL A 69 -11.37 -6.03 4.48
N ARG A 70 -12.58 -6.53 4.26
CA ARG A 70 -12.92 -7.93 4.50
C ARG A 70 -13.26 -8.61 3.19
N GLY A 71 -12.40 -9.51 2.75
CA GLY A 71 -12.57 -10.20 1.48
C GLY A 71 -11.25 -10.66 0.87
N ASN A 72 -11.30 -10.96 -0.42
CA ASN A 72 -10.12 -11.37 -1.16
C ASN A 72 -9.52 -10.20 -1.93
N VAL A 73 -8.24 -9.97 -1.75
CA VAL A 73 -7.50 -8.92 -2.44
C VAL A 73 -6.52 -9.54 -3.41
N HIS A 74 -6.64 -9.20 -4.69
CA HIS A 74 -5.73 -9.61 -5.74
C HIS A 74 -5.06 -8.39 -6.35
N GLY A 75 -3.75 -8.35 -6.35
CA GLY A 75 -3.02 -7.22 -6.89
C GLY A 75 -1.61 -7.56 -7.33
N LYS A 76 -1.06 -6.74 -8.19
CA LYS A 76 0.34 -6.87 -8.56
C LYS A 76 1.24 -6.40 -7.42
N GLN A 77 0.94 -5.23 -6.89
CA GLN A 77 1.62 -4.68 -5.71
C GLN A 77 0.56 -4.22 -4.72
N VAL A 78 0.58 -4.75 -3.51
CA VAL A 78 -0.33 -4.38 -2.43
C VAL A 78 0.47 -3.77 -1.30
N VAL A 79 0.06 -2.60 -0.85
CA VAL A 79 0.63 -1.91 0.30
C VAL A 79 -0.49 -1.71 1.32
N ILE A 80 -0.33 -2.22 2.51
CA ILE A 80 -1.25 -2.04 3.62
C ILE A 80 -0.58 -1.10 4.59
N THR A 81 -1.18 0.07 4.81
CA THR A 81 -0.64 1.09 5.71
C THR A 81 -0.90 0.74 7.17
N GLU A 82 -0.37 1.53 8.09
CA GLU A 82 -0.50 1.30 9.53
C GLU A 82 -1.95 1.36 10.02
N GLU A 83 -2.77 2.17 9.37
CA GLU A 83 -4.21 2.29 9.66
C GLU A 83 -5.05 1.23 8.92
N GLY A 84 -4.44 0.58 7.91
CA GLY A 84 -5.10 -0.44 7.10
C GLY A 84 -5.23 -1.78 7.82
N SER A 85 -6.42 -2.38 7.71
CA SER A 85 -6.70 -3.71 8.21
C SER A 85 -7.30 -4.58 7.11
N VAL A 86 -6.73 -5.78 6.92
CA VAL A 86 -7.26 -6.72 5.93
C VAL A 86 -7.59 -8.05 6.58
N VAL A 87 -8.84 -8.46 6.41
CA VAL A 87 -9.32 -9.77 6.90
C VAL A 87 -9.74 -10.62 5.71
N GLY A 88 -8.98 -11.68 5.44
CA GLY A 88 -9.25 -12.58 4.32
C GLY A 88 -8.00 -13.08 3.61
N MET A 89 -8.08 -13.27 2.31
CA MET A 89 -6.95 -13.74 1.53
C MET A 89 -6.36 -12.63 0.68
N VAL A 90 -5.07 -12.42 0.79
CA VAL A 90 -4.33 -11.45 -0.03
C VAL A 90 -3.39 -12.18 -0.96
N CYS A 91 -3.58 -12.01 -2.27
CA CYS A 91 -2.74 -12.58 -3.30
C CYS A 91 -2.07 -11.47 -4.11
N ALA A 92 -0.75 -11.43 -4.13
CA ALA A 92 -0.03 -10.43 -4.90
C ALA A 92 1.38 -10.91 -5.32
N GLU A 93 1.99 -10.23 -6.28
CA GLU A 93 3.41 -10.45 -6.57
C GLU A 93 4.28 -9.86 -5.45
N THR A 94 3.96 -8.66 -5.01
CA THR A 94 4.67 -7.97 -3.93
C THR A 94 3.68 -7.44 -2.91
N ILE A 95 3.89 -7.77 -1.65
CA ILE A 95 3.11 -7.27 -0.53
C ILE A 95 4.02 -6.53 0.44
N GLU A 96 3.59 -5.35 0.84
CA GLU A 96 4.22 -4.56 1.89
C GLU A 96 3.17 -4.28 2.98
N VAL A 97 3.45 -4.73 4.19
CA VAL A 97 2.51 -4.64 5.32
C VAL A 97 3.09 -3.75 6.40
N HIS A 98 2.35 -2.71 6.76
CA HIS A 98 2.62 -1.84 7.90
C HIS A 98 1.55 -1.99 8.99
N GLY A 99 0.35 -2.42 8.61
CA GLY A 99 -0.82 -2.53 9.48
C GLY A 99 -1.23 -3.96 9.80
N GLY A 100 -2.53 -4.18 9.99
CA GLY A 100 -3.11 -5.46 10.40
C GLY A 100 -3.51 -6.37 9.24
N VAL A 101 -3.09 -7.64 9.27
CA VAL A 101 -3.61 -8.65 8.33
C VAL A 101 -4.03 -9.89 9.09
N ARG A 102 -5.25 -10.35 8.84
CA ARG A 102 -5.77 -11.60 9.40
C ARG A 102 -6.25 -12.53 8.30
N GLY A 103 -5.58 -13.67 8.19
CA GLY A 103 -5.93 -14.68 7.20
C GLY A 103 -4.77 -15.17 6.37
N GLY A 104 -5.00 -15.46 5.07
CA GLY A 104 -3.97 -16.00 4.19
C GLY A 104 -3.27 -14.94 3.35
N ILE A 105 -1.95 -14.94 3.36
CA ILE A 105 -1.14 -14.13 2.46
C ILE A 105 -0.44 -15.03 1.46
N ARG A 106 -0.60 -14.76 0.18
CA ARG A 106 0.11 -15.44 -0.89
C ARG A 106 0.83 -14.41 -1.75
N ALA A 107 2.16 -14.43 -1.72
CA ALA A 107 2.93 -13.50 -2.52
C ALA A 107 4.31 -14.03 -2.87
N VAL A 108 4.84 -13.56 -4.00
CA VAL A 108 6.21 -13.87 -4.38
C VAL A 108 7.18 -13.18 -3.43
N SER A 109 6.92 -11.91 -3.10
CA SER A 109 7.73 -11.14 -2.17
C SER A 109 6.85 -10.51 -1.09
N VAL A 110 7.13 -10.84 0.18
CA VAL A 110 6.45 -10.28 1.34
C VAL A 110 7.43 -9.44 2.15
N LYS A 111 7.05 -8.23 2.49
CA LYS A 111 7.79 -7.35 3.39
C LYS A 111 6.87 -6.98 4.56
N LEU A 112 7.28 -7.32 5.76
CA LEU A 112 6.62 -6.90 7.00
C LEU A 112 7.43 -5.76 7.61
N GLN A 113 6.80 -4.64 7.84
CA GLN A 113 7.40 -3.47 8.48
C GLN A 113 7.27 -3.56 10.01
N ALA A 114 7.94 -2.68 10.73
CA ALA A 114 8.01 -2.71 12.19
C ALA A 114 6.65 -2.62 12.91
N THR A 115 5.66 -2.02 12.27
CA THR A 115 4.29 -1.86 12.79
C THR A 115 3.33 -2.94 12.30
N ALA A 116 3.82 -3.89 11.49
CA ALA A 116 2.97 -4.92 10.90
C ALA A 116 2.51 -5.95 11.94
N GLN A 117 1.21 -6.21 11.95
CA GLN A 117 0.61 -7.27 12.74
C GLN A 117 -0.07 -8.28 11.81
N VAL A 118 0.51 -9.45 11.69
CA VAL A 118 -0.01 -10.48 10.78
C VAL A 118 -0.38 -11.73 11.55
N GLN A 119 -1.64 -12.14 11.40
CA GLN A 119 -2.18 -13.36 11.99
C GLN A 119 -2.69 -14.31 10.91
N GLY A 120 -2.08 -15.47 10.78
CA GLY A 120 -2.52 -16.51 9.85
C GLY A 120 -1.40 -17.15 9.03
N ASP A 121 -1.73 -17.60 7.82
CA ASP A 121 -0.81 -18.36 7.00
C ASP A 121 -0.14 -17.47 5.93
N ILE A 122 1.18 -17.51 5.85
CA ILE A 122 1.94 -16.82 4.81
C ILE A 122 2.59 -17.83 3.87
N ALA A 123 2.20 -17.79 2.60
CA ALA A 123 2.86 -18.51 1.53
C ALA A 123 3.70 -17.53 0.70
N HIS A 124 5.00 -17.73 0.65
CA HIS A 124 5.93 -16.80 0.02
C HIS A 124 7.10 -17.51 -0.66
N GLN A 125 7.76 -16.78 -1.55
CA GLN A 125 9.06 -17.17 -2.08
C GLN A 125 10.19 -16.40 -1.39
N LYS A 126 9.99 -15.09 -1.21
CA LYS A 126 10.88 -14.18 -0.49
C LYS A 126 10.14 -13.52 0.65
N LEU A 127 10.73 -13.50 1.84
CA LEU A 127 10.17 -12.86 3.02
C LEU A 127 11.23 -11.95 3.64
N ALA A 128 10.85 -10.74 3.94
CA ALA A 128 11.62 -9.79 4.73
C ALA A 128 10.75 -9.32 5.90
N ILE A 129 11.27 -9.45 7.10
CA ILE A 129 10.61 -9.03 8.33
C ILE A 129 11.49 -7.97 8.97
N ALA A 130 10.93 -6.80 9.23
CA ALA A 130 11.61 -5.74 9.95
C ALA A 130 11.54 -5.99 11.46
N GLU A 131 12.47 -5.41 12.20
CA GLU A 131 12.43 -5.45 13.66
C GLU A 131 11.18 -4.74 14.19
N GLY A 132 10.45 -5.37 15.09
CA GLY A 132 9.19 -4.86 15.63
C GLY A 132 7.93 -5.44 15.00
N ALA A 133 8.04 -6.14 13.87
CA ALA A 133 6.87 -6.80 13.27
C ALA A 133 6.38 -7.96 14.13
N GLU A 134 5.07 -8.00 14.35
CA GLU A 134 4.39 -9.12 15.00
C GLU A 134 3.86 -10.10 13.96
N PHE A 135 4.23 -11.34 14.10
CA PHE A 135 3.70 -12.41 13.27
C PHE A 135 3.25 -13.58 14.12
N ASP A 136 2.00 -13.99 13.95
CA ASP A 136 1.40 -15.14 14.61
C ASP A 136 0.76 -16.08 13.58
N GLY A 137 1.36 -17.24 13.39
CA GLY A 137 0.83 -18.21 12.44
C GLY A 137 1.88 -19.07 11.75
N SER A 138 1.55 -19.54 10.56
CA SER A 138 2.34 -20.48 9.79
C SER A 138 2.98 -19.82 8.58
N ILE A 139 4.27 -20.08 8.39
CA ILE A 139 5.02 -19.57 7.23
C ILE A 139 5.40 -20.74 6.35
N ARG A 140 5.03 -20.69 5.09
CA ARG A 140 5.39 -21.68 4.08
C ARG A 140 6.16 -21.04 2.93
N LYS A 141 7.33 -21.57 2.66
CA LYS A 141 8.08 -21.21 1.48
C LYS A 141 7.62 -22.05 0.30
N VAL A 142 7.09 -21.39 -0.72
CA VAL A 142 6.63 -22.01 -1.97
C VAL A 142 7.71 -21.85 -3.04
N LYS A 143 8.00 -22.92 -3.76
CA LYS A 143 8.99 -22.88 -4.84
C LYS A 143 8.40 -22.41 -6.16
N ASP A 144 7.13 -22.72 -6.38
CA ASP A 144 6.43 -22.38 -7.61
C ASP A 144 5.78 -21.02 -7.54
N VAL A 145 6.30 -20.10 -8.33
CA VAL A 145 5.78 -18.72 -8.43
C VAL A 145 4.34 -18.69 -8.94
N LYS A 146 3.95 -19.68 -9.76
CA LYS A 146 2.60 -19.79 -10.33
C LYS A 146 1.51 -19.91 -9.26
N GLU A 147 1.79 -20.60 -8.15
CA GLU A 147 0.84 -20.72 -7.03
C GLU A 147 0.68 -19.43 -6.23
N LEU A 148 1.66 -18.54 -6.34
CA LEU A 148 1.69 -17.27 -5.62
C LEU A 148 1.24 -16.09 -6.49
N MET A 149 1.18 -16.28 -7.82
CA MET A 149 0.73 -15.22 -8.71
C MET A 149 -0.74 -14.90 -8.48
N PRO A 150 -1.07 -13.62 -8.32
CA PRO A 150 -2.46 -13.20 -8.23
C PRO A 150 -3.18 -13.45 -9.55
N GLU A 151 -4.35 -14.05 -9.48
CA GLU A 151 -5.27 -14.10 -10.61
C GLU A 151 -5.85 -12.70 -10.79
N LEU A 152 -5.44 -12.03 -11.85
CA LEU A 152 -5.86 -10.66 -12.14
C LEU A 152 -6.98 -10.59 -13.20
N ASP A 153 -7.40 -11.74 -13.73
CA ASP A 153 -8.49 -11.82 -14.67
C ASP A 153 -9.81 -12.13 -13.95
N PRO A 154 -10.76 -11.18 -13.96
CA PRO A 154 -12.04 -11.37 -13.28
C PRO A 154 -12.82 -12.56 -13.81
N ASP A 155 -12.72 -12.83 -15.12
CA ASP A 155 -13.41 -13.95 -15.76
C ASP A 155 -12.91 -15.33 -15.29
N VAL A 156 -11.62 -15.45 -15.01
CA VAL A 156 -11.02 -16.69 -14.51
C VAL A 156 -11.42 -16.95 -13.07
N ILE A 157 -11.41 -15.89 -12.25
CA ILE A 157 -11.83 -15.98 -10.84
C ILE A 157 -13.29 -16.41 -10.73
N GLU A 158 -14.16 -15.92 -11.61
CA GLU A 158 -15.57 -16.27 -11.62
C GLU A 158 -15.80 -17.72 -12.06
N ARG A 159 -15.07 -18.20 -13.04
CA ARG A 159 -15.12 -19.60 -13.50
C ARG A 159 -14.65 -20.59 -12.44
N THR A 160 -13.57 -20.29 -11.74
CA THR A 160 -13.05 -21.14 -10.67
C THR A 160 -14.03 -21.26 -9.49
N ARG A 161 -14.87 -20.25 -9.27
CA ARG A 161 -15.93 -20.27 -8.26
C ARG A 161 -17.10 -21.17 -8.63
N HIS A 162 -17.44 -21.26 -9.93
CA HIS A 162 -18.51 -22.12 -10.40
C HIS A 162 -18.13 -23.59 -10.38
N ASP A 163 -16.86 -23.90 -10.60
CA ASP A 163 -16.39 -25.30 -10.63
C ASP A 163 -16.31 -25.91 -9.22
N ALA A 164 -16.03 -25.10 -8.20
CA ALA A 164 -16.03 -25.55 -6.81
C ALA A 164 -17.42 -25.84 -6.23
N SER A 165 -18.50 -25.44 -6.93
CA SER A 165 -19.90 -25.68 -6.52
C SER A 165 -20.52 -26.93 -7.11
N SER A 166 -19.87 -27.59 -8.04
CA SER A 166 -20.33 -28.84 -8.63
C SER A 166 -19.54 -30.03 -8.07
N SER A 167 -19.79 -30.36 -6.82
CA SER A 167 -19.52 -31.70 -6.34
C SER A 167 -20.62 -32.61 -6.88
N PRO A 168 -20.33 -33.60 -7.73
CA PRO A 168 -21.27 -34.66 -8.03
C PRO A 168 -21.28 -35.60 -6.83
N PHE A 169 -22.18 -35.40 -5.92
CA PHE A 169 -22.64 -36.51 -5.08
C PHE A 169 -23.40 -37.45 -5.98
N ALA A 170 -22.69 -38.35 -6.55
CA ALA A 170 -23.31 -39.57 -7.12
C ALA A 170 -23.84 -40.39 -5.96
N THR A 171 -25.09 -40.30 -5.73
CA THR A 171 -25.87 -41.30 -5.00
C THR A 171 -25.78 -42.59 -5.78
N SER A 172 -24.96 -43.51 -5.32
CA SER A 172 -25.04 -44.89 -5.75
C SER A 172 -26.28 -45.52 -5.17
N ASP A 173 -27.20 -45.82 -6.06
CA ASP A 173 -28.32 -46.68 -5.78
C ASP A 173 -27.88 -48.00 -5.15
N LEU A 174 -28.53 -48.31 -4.07
CA LEU A 174 -28.64 -49.66 -3.53
C LEU A 174 -29.84 -50.34 -4.17
N ASN A 175 -29.56 -51.41 -4.85
CA ASN A 175 -30.53 -52.46 -5.08
C ASN A 175 -30.01 -53.74 -4.42
#